data_3ec30856ceb10999541ecd21b3446348
#
_entry.id   3ec30856ceb10999541ecd21b3446348
#
_cell.length_a   1.000
_cell.length_b   1.000
_cell.length_c   1.000
_cell.angle_alpha   90.00
_cell.angle_beta   90.00
_cell.angle_gamma   90.00
#
_symmetry.space_group_name_H-M   'P 1'
#
loop_
_entity.id
_entity.type
_entity.pdbx_description
1 polymer ?
#
loop_
_entity_poly.entity_id
_entity_poly.type
_entity_poly.pdbx_seq_one_letter_code
_entity_poly.pdbx_strand_id
1 'polypeptide(L)'
;MRSTTWGALFVLTLMWSTAASGKELSPREIYEQASPAVVMVMGYADGGRKGSGGTGSIIQSDGLVLTNAHVVIEEQTGKPFARLAVFLKPTRVTGDSKSDLSRMVRAKVVAYSQPLDLALLKLDGATETLPVVDVSESERARIGDRVVAIGHPEQGGLWTLTTGVISAEVDNFNGVNGKHVFQTETGLNRGNSGGPLLDGEGRMIGVNTAIARVASDGLPITSISFSLKSS
;
A
#
# COMPACT_ATOMS: atom_id res chain seq x y z
N MET A 1 -1.19 79.67 2.90
CA MET A 1 -1.56 78.46 3.58
C MET A 1 -1.37 77.31 2.58
N ARG A 2 -0.33 76.52 2.72
CA ARG A 2 -0.06 75.31 1.86
C ARG A 2 -0.25 74.07 2.72
N SER A 3 -1.25 73.23 2.40
CA SER A 3 -1.52 71.97 3.06
C SER A 3 -0.69 70.92 2.41
N THR A 4 0.20 70.26 3.17
CA THR A 4 0.98 69.06 2.79
C THR A 4 0.21 67.86 3.25
N THR A 5 -0.31 67.05 2.29
CA THR A 5 -0.90 65.75 2.53
C THR A 5 0.22 64.69 2.52
N TRP A 6 0.40 64.02 3.65
CA TRP A 6 1.28 62.86 3.76
C TRP A 6 0.51 61.61 3.33
N GLY A 7 0.92 60.97 2.22
CA GLY A 7 0.43 59.65 1.82
C GLY A 7 1.18 58.58 2.56
N ALA A 8 0.49 57.82 3.37
CA ALA A 8 1.04 56.62 4.02
C ALA A 8 1.12 55.45 3.03
N LEU A 9 2.32 55.01 2.72
CA LEU A 9 2.60 53.84 1.89
C LEU A 9 2.46 52.59 2.76
N PHE A 10 1.36 51.84 2.60
CA PHE A 10 1.20 50.50 3.23
C PHE A 10 1.99 49.47 2.42
N VAL A 11 3.11 49.05 2.94
CA VAL A 11 3.86 47.88 2.40
C VAL A 11 3.20 46.63 2.94
N LEU A 12 2.46 45.92 2.07
CA LEU A 12 1.89 44.59 2.35
C LEU A 12 3.01 43.56 2.24
N THR A 13 3.60 43.17 3.35
CA THR A 13 4.54 42.01 3.38
C THR A 13 3.74 40.73 3.28
N LEU A 14 3.72 40.10 2.09
CA LEU A 14 3.27 38.71 1.93
C LEU A 14 4.27 37.80 2.66
N MET A 15 3.90 37.29 3.83
CA MET A 15 4.60 36.18 4.44
C MET A 15 4.24 34.91 3.68
N TRP A 16 5.11 34.44 2.81
CA TRP A 16 5.06 33.10 2.28
C TRP A 16 5.42 32.14 3.43
N SER A 17 4.40 31.47 3.98
CA SER A 17 4.62 30.32 4.86
C SER A 17 5.19 29.19 4.02
N THR A 18 6.49 28.98 4.08
CA THR A 18 7.11 27.75 3.58
C THR A 18 6.67 26.64 4.51
N ALA A 19 5.66 25.87 4.11
CA ALA A 19 5.40 24.58 4.72
C ALA A 19 6.70 23.78 4.63
N ALA A 20 7.24 23.35 5.77
CA ALA A 20 8.41 22.48 5.81
C ALA A 20 8.01 21.18 5.09
N SER A 21 8.41 21.05 3.83
CA SER A 21 8.36 19.79 3.11
C SER A 21 9.31 18.85 3.82
N GLY A 22 8.84 17.69 4.27
CA GLY A 22 9.69 16.64 4.80
C GLY A 22 10.77 16.29 3.77
N LYS A 23 11.91 15.81 4.24
CA LYS A 23 12.99 15.39 3.34
C LYS A 23 12.52 14.19 2.53
N GLU A 24 12.52 14.31 1.20
CA GLU A 24 12.24 13.18 0.31
C GLU A 24 13.35 12.10 0.49
N LEU A 25 12.91 10.88 0.77
CA LEU A 25 13.79 9.73 0.98
C LEU A 25 14.12 9.06 -0.36
N SER A 26 15.30 8.46 -0.46
CA SER A 26 15.61 7.57 -1.57
C SER A 26 14.80 6.28 -1.50
N PRO A 27 14.58 5.56 -2.62
CA PRO A 27 13.91 4.27 -2.61
C PRO A 27 14.54 3.25 -1.65
N ARG A 28 15.86 3.32 -1.46
CA ARG A 28 16.57 2.50 -0.50
C ARG A 28 16.18 2.83 0.94
N GLU A 29 16.17 4.11 1.31
CA GLU A 29 15.78 4.56 2.66
C GLU A 29 14.32 4.20 2.95
N ILE A 30 13.40 4.38 1.98
CA ILE A 30 11.99 3.95 2.08
C ILE A 30 11.91 2.44 2.31
N TYR A 31 12.68 1.65 1.55
CA TYR A 31 12.70 0.19 1.73
C TYR A 31 13.19 -0.22 3.12
N GLU A 32 14.29 0.36 3.58
CA GLU A 32 14.86 0.07 4.91
C GLU A 32 13.86 0.42 6.03
N GLN A 33 13.11 1.51 5.87
CA GLN A 33 12.12 1.97 6.85
C GLN A 33 10.83 1.13 6.83
N ALA A 34 10.22 0.92 5.67
CA ALA A 34 8.88 0.37 5.55
C ALA A 34 8.84 -1.16 5.41
N SER A 35 9.84 -1.78 4.75
CA SER A 35 9.81 -3.22 4.47
C SER A 35 9.70 -4.13 5.70
N PRO A 36 10.20 -3.78 6.91
CA PRO A 36 9.99 -4.60 8.10
C PRO A 36 8.51 -4.76 8.49
N ALA A 37 7.65 -3.80 8.14
CA ALA A 37 6.20 -3.84 8.38
C ALA A 37 5.42 -4.48 7.23
N VAL A 38 6.06 -4.83 6.11
CA VAL A 38 5.41 -5.51 4.98
C VAL A 38 5.48 -7.01 5.19
N VAL A 39 4.36 -7.68 4.99
CA VAL A 39 4.22 -9.12 5.24
C VAL A 39 3.67 -9.84 4.02
N MET A 40 4.06 -11.09 3.81
CA MET A 40 3.40 -11.97 2.85
C MET A 40 2.19 -12.61 3.50
N VAL A 41 1.06 -12.63 2.80
CA VAL A 41 -0.19 -13.22 3.25
C VAL A 41 -0.57 -14.39 2.35
N MET A 42 -0.91 -15.54 2.94
CA MET A 42 -1.36 -16.72 2.22
C MET A 42 -2.64 -17.29 2.82
N GLY A 43 -3.64 -17.47 1.96
CA GLY A 43 -4.90 -18.14 2.27
C GLY A 43 -4.88 -19.61 1.85
N TYR A 44 -5.41 -20.49 2.71
CA TYR A 44 -5.55 -21.91 2.43
C TYR A 44 -7.02 -22.32 2.60
N ALA A 45 -7.58 -22.88 1.54
CA ALA A 45 -8.92 -23.47 1.56
C ALA A 45 -8.96 -24.76 2.40
N ASP A 46 -10.16 -25.29 2.62
CA ASP A 46 -10.34 -26.57 3.28
C ASP A 46 -9.54 -27.67 2.58
N GLY A 47 -9.02 -28.60 3.39
CA GLY A 47 -8.09 -29.63 2.92
C GLY A 47 -6.65 -29.15 2.70
N GLY A 48 -6.33 -27.89 3.08
CA GLY A 48 -4.97 -27.35 3.07
C GLY A 48 -4.42 -26.95 1.71
N ARG A 49 -5.28 -26.93 0.67
CA ARG A 49 -4.87 -26.43 -0.66
C ARG A 49 -4.61 -24.92 -0.60
N LYS A 50 -3.52 -24.46 -1.24
CA LYS A 50 -3.25 -23.04 -1.42
C LYS A 50 -4.39 -22.42 -2.23
N GLY A 51 -5.04 -21.41 -1.66
CA GLY A 51 -6.12 -20.68 -2.30
C GLY A 51 -5.65 -19.37 -2.94
N SER A 52 -5.03 -18.50 -2.15
CA SER A 52 -4.58 -17.19 -2.60
C SER A 52 -3.28 -16.77 -1.92
N GLY A 53 -2.59 -15.82 -2.50
CA GLY A 53 -1.39 -15.21 -1.93
C GLY A 53 -1.29 -13.73 -2.31
N GLY A 54 -0.79 -12.93 -1.38
CA GLY A 54 -0.62 -11.51 -1.56
C GLY A 54 0.31 -10.91 -0.52
N THR A 55 0.19 -9.62 -0.37
CA THR A 55 0.98 -8.80 0.55
C THR A 55 0.05 -8.14 1.57
N GLY A 56 0.57 -7.74 2.71
CA GLY A 56 -0.12 -6.94 3.71
C GLY A 56 0.84 -5.95 4.36
N SER A 57 0.27 -5.00 5.07
CA SER A 57 1.01 -3.98 5.82
C SER A 57 0.59 -4.01 7.28
N ILE A 58 1.54 -4.16 8.20
CA ILE A 58 1.27 -4.04 9.64
C ILE A 58 1.05 -2.55 9.92
N ILE A 59 -0.16 -2.20 10.36
CA ILE A 59 -0.58 -0.81 10.62
C ILE A 59 -0.72 -0.49 12.11
N GLN A 60 -0.66 -1.50 12.98
CA GLN A 60 -0.59 -1.35 14.44
C GLN A 60 0.39 -2.36 15.01
N SER A 61 1.16 -1.94 16.02
CA SER A 61 2.25 -2.72 16.60
C SER A 61 1.80 -3.99 17.34
N ASP A 62 0.52 -4.12 17.63
CA ASP A 62 -0.12 -5.30 18.20
C ASP A 62 -0.54 -6.35 17.17
N GLY A 63 -0.14 -6.17 15.90
CA GLY A 63 -0.34 -7.12 14.82
C GLY A 63 -1.64 -6.94 14.03
N LEU A 64 -2.16 -5.72 13.92
CA LEU A 64 -3.21 -5.41 12.95
C LEU A 64 -2.59 -5.22 11.56
N VAL A 65 -3.05 -6.01 10.58
CA VAL A 65 -2.53 -6.02 9.21
C VAL A 65 -3.63 -5.60 8.24
N LEU A 66 -3.33 -4.64 7.37
CA LEU A 66 -4.18 -4.23 6.25
C LEU A 66 -3.75 -4.96 4.98
N THR A 67 -4.73 -5.50 4.23
CA THR A 67 -4.53 -6.18 2.95
C THR A 67 -5.78 -6.06 2.07
N ASN A 68 -5.78 -6.67 0.87
CA ASN A 68 -6.99 -6.76 0.05
C ASN A 68 -7.92 -7.90 0.50
N ALA A 69 -9.23 -7.71 0.28
CA ALA A 69 -10.23 -8.73 0.55
C ALA A 69 -10.01 -9.98 -0.32
N HIS A 70 -9.73 -9.82 -1.62
CA HIS A 70 -9.50 -10.96 -2.53
C HIS A 70 -8.29 -11.83 -2.16
N VAL A 71 -7.38 -11.33 -1.34
CA VAL A 71 -6.23 -12.11 -0.82
C VAL A 71 -6.66 -13.10 0.26
N VAL A 72 -7.70 -12.76 1.04
CA VAL A 72 -8.07 -13.49 2.26
C VAL A 72 -9.48 -14.04 2.26
N ILE A 73 -10.30 -13.67 1.26
CA ILE A 73 -11.66 -14.17 1.06
C ILE A 73 -11.66 -15.14 -0.12
N GLU A 74 -12.19 -16.33 0.09
CA GLU A 74 -12.34 -17.34 -0.94
C GLU A 74 -13.46 -16.94 -1.90
N GLU A 75 -13.15 -16.81 -3.18
CA GLU A 75 -14.07 -16.30 -4.19
C GLU A 75 -15.35 -17.16 -4.31
N GLN A 76 -15.20 -18.51 -4.25
CA GLN A 76 -16.33 -19.43 -4.42
C GLN A 76 -17.34 -19.36 -3.26
N THR A 77 -16.87 -19.07 -2.05
CA THR A 77 -17.72 -19.08 -0.85
C THR A 77 -18.09 -17.70 -0.33
N GLY A 78 -17.34 -16.66 -0.75
CA GLY A 78 -17.43 -15.30 -0.21
C GLY A 78 -17.04 -15.19 1.27
N LYS A 79 -16.38 -16.21 1.83
CA LYS A 79 -15.97 -16.30 3.24
C LYS A 79 -14.44 -16.25 3.37
N PRO A 80 -13.92 -15.87 4.54
CA PRO A 80 -12.49 -16.01 4.82
C PRO A 80 -11.98 -17.43 4.58
N PHE A 81 -10.76 -17.53 4.04
CA PHE A 81 -10.08 -18.82 3.95
C PHE A 81 -10.01 -19.53 5.31
N ALA A 82 -10.10 -20.86 5.32
CA ALA A 82 -10.10 -21.68 6.53
C ALA A 82 -8.83 -21.46 7.38
N ARG A 83 -7.72 -21.14 6.74
CA ARG A 83 -6.45 -20.82 7.41
C ARG A 83 -5.75 -19.67 6.68
N LEU A 84 -5.23 -18.72 7.47
CA LEU A 84 -4.37 -17.65 7.00
C LEU A 84 -2.99 -17.80 7.64
N ALA A 85 -1.95 -17.77 6.82
CA ALA A 85 -0.56 -17.69 7.23
C ALA A 85 0.01 -16.35 6.80
N VAL A 86 0.62 -15.65 7.74
CA VAL A 86 1.31 -14.38 7.52
C VAL A 86 2.79 -14.59 7.80
N PHE A 87 3.63 -14.20 6.87
CA PHE A 87 5.08 -14.36 6.99
C PHE A 87 5.71 -12.99 7.22
N LEU A 88 6.30 -12.83 8.39
CA LEU A 88 7.02 -11.62 8.77
C LEU A 88 8.38 -11.59 8.07
N LYS A 89 8.82 -10.38 7.70
CA LYS A 89 10.11 -10.18 7.05
C LYS A 89 11.26 -10.67 7.95
N PRO A 90 12.19 -11.50 7.43
CA PRO A 90 13.41 -11.82 8.14
C PRO A 90 14.33 -10.59 8.20
N THR A 91 15.30 -10.59 9.10
CA THR A 91 16.30 -9.51 9.19
C THR A 91 17.02 -9.28 7.86
N ARG A 92 17.28 -10.38 7.12
CA ARG A 92 17.90 -10.34 5.79
C ARG A 92 17.13 -11.28 4.86
N VAL A 93 16.68 -10.77 3.72
CA VAL A 93 16.14 -11.57 2.61
C VAL A 93 17.32 -12.19 1.86
N THR A 94 17.31 -13.51 1.72
CA THR A 94 18.42 -14.28 1.16
C THR A 94 18.17 -14.75 -0.27
N GLY A 95 16.91 -14.79 -0.71
CA GLY A 95 16.46 -15.38 -1.97
C GLY A 95 16.15 -16.87 -1.86
N ASP A 96 16.41 -17.49 -0.69
CA ASP A 96 15.93 -18.84 -0.38
C ASP A 96 14.58 -18.77 0.33
N SER A 97 13.52 -19.15 -0.36
CA SER A 97 12.15 -19.09 0.16
C SER A 97 11.95 -19.83 1.47
N LYS A 98 12.68 -20.93 1.70
CA LYS A 98 12.56 -21.73 2.93
C LYS A 98 13.07 -20.94 4.14
N SER A 99 14.19 -20.27 3.97
CA SER A 99 14.78 -19.40 5.00
C SER A 99 13.97 -18.12 5.19
N ASP A 100 13.60 -17.50 4.07
CA ASP A 100 12.94 -16.19 4.07
C ASP A 100 11.50 -16.27 4.62
N LEU A 101 10.81 -17.40 4.49
CA LEU A 101 9.46 -17.65 5.01
C LEU A 101 9.44 -18.42 6.34
N SER A 102 10.52 -18.39 7.10
CA SER A 102 10.62 -19.11 8.39
C SER A 102 9.79 -18.48 9.52
N ARG A 103 9.51 -17.16 9.45
CA ARG A 103 8.76 -16.43 10.48
C ARG A 103 7.26 -16.39 10.19
N MET A 104 6.61 -17.56 10.24
CA MET A 104 5.18 -17.70 9.99
C MET A 104 4.36 -17.46 11.26
N VAL A 105 3.32 -16.64 11.15
CA VAL A 105 2.32 -16.37 12.18
C VAL A 105 0.92 -16.66 11.60
N ARG A 106 0.02 -17.22 12.40
CA ARG A 106 -1.38 -17.35 12.01
C ARG A 106 -2.10 -16.03 12.13
N ALA A 107 -3.16 -15.87 11.36
CA ALA A 107 -3.99 -14.68 11.41
C ALA A 107 -5.48 -15.02 11.25
N LYS A 108 -6.33 -14.09 11.66
CA LYS A 108 -7.79 -14.12 11.44
C LYS A 108 -8.25 -12.85 10.79
N VAL A 109 -9.24 -12.95 9.90
CA VAL A 109 -9.93 -11.77 9.37
C VAL A 109 -10.79 -11.18 10.49
N VAL A 110 -10.59 -9.91 10.81
CA VAL A 110 -11.39 -9.17 11.80
C VAL A 110 -12.41 -8.25 11.16
N ALA A 111 -12.15 -7.77 9.96
CA ALA A 111 -13.09 -7.00 9.14
C ALA A 111 -12.72 -7.11 7.67
N TYR A 112 -13.71 -6.97 6.78
CA TYR A 112 -13.45 -6.85 5.34
C TYR A 112 -14.60 -6.18 4.61
N SER A 113 -14.30 -5.63 3.44
CA SER A 113 -15.25 -5.08 2.48
C SER A 113 -14.88 -5.61 1.09
N GLN A 114 -15.70 -6.49 0.53
CA GLN A 114 -15.48 -6.97 -0.84
C GLN A 114 -15.66 -5.86 -1.89
N PRO A 115 -16.66 -4.96 -1.80
CA PRO A 115 -16.78 -3.86 -2.77
C PRO A 115 -15.55 -2.95 -2.79
N LEU A 116 -15.01 -2.58 -1.62
CA LEU A 116 -13.79 -1.77 -1.53
C LEU A 116 -12.52 -2.58 -1.75
N ASP A 117 -12.62 -3.92 -1.69
CA ASP A 117 -11.48 -4.84 -1.77
C ASP A 117 -10.44 -4.61 -0.65
N LEU A 118 -10.90 -4.40 0.57
CA LEU A 118 -10.06 -4.22 1.76
C LEU A 118 -10.37 -5.28 2.82
N ALA A 119 -9.36 -5.68 3.57
CA ALA A 119 -9.49 -6.55 4.73
C ALA A 119 -8.49 -6.19 5.82
N LEU A 120 -8.92 -6.36 7.06
CA LEU A 120 -8.10 -6.26 8.25
C LEU A 120 -7.91 -7.66 8.86
N LEU A 121 -6.65 -7.99 9.14
CA LEU A 121 -6.27 -9.23 9.81
C LEU A 121 -5.71 -8.91 11.19
N LYS A 122 -5.90 -9.83 12.12
CA LYS A 122 -5.24 -9.83 13.42
C LYS A 122 -4.31 -11.03 13.50
N LEU A 123 -3.03 -10.78 13.78
CA LEU A 123 -2.04 -11.82 14.02
C LEU A 123 -2.30 -12.51 15.35
N ASP A 124 -2.28 -13.84 15.37
CA ASP A 124 -2.44 -14.63 16.58
C ASP A 124 -1.12 -14.60 17.37
N GLY A 125 -1.22 -14.29 18.69
CA GLY A 125 -0.07 -14.40 19.61
C GLY A 125 1.08 -13.42 19.34
N ALA A 126 0.81 -12.26 18.73
CA ALA A 126 1.80 -11.20 18.65
C ALA A 126 2.09 -10.66 20.05
N THR A 127 3.19 -11.11 20.65
CA THR A 127 3.64 -10.71 22.00
C THR A 127 4.73 -9.64 21.95
N GLU A 128 5.31 -9.43 20.80
CA GLU A 128 6.34 -8.42 20.56
C GLU A 128 5.74 -7.17 19.91
N THR A 129 6.35 -6.02 20.16
CA THR A 129 6.04 -4.79 19.43
C THR A 129 6.51 -4.94 17.98
N LEU A 130 5.57 -5.09 17.06
CA LEU A 130 5.88 -5.25 15.64
C LEU A 130 6.17 -3.88 14.99
N PRO A 131 7.05 -3.86 13.96
CA PRO A 131 7.21 -2.66 13.14
C PRO A 131 5.91 -2.33 12.42
N VAL A 132 5.64 -1.04 12.23
CA VAL A 132 4.44 -0.54 11.56
C VAL A 132 4.81 0.34 10.38
N VAL A 133 3.97 0.33 9.36
CA VAL A 133 4.01 1.33 8.31
C VAL A 133 3.15 2.52 8.74
N ASP A 134 3.67 3.72 8.59
CA ASP A 134 2.91 4.94 8.86
C ASP A 134 1.87 5.15 7.77
N VAL A 135 0.59 5.26 8.15
CA VAL A 135 -0.52 5.49 7.23
C VAL A 135 -0.80 6.99 7.18
N SER A 136 -0.64 7.57 6.01
CA SER A 136 -0.89 9.00 5.79
C SER A 136 -2.17 9.21 4.99
N GLU A 137 -2.71 10.42 5.09
CA GLU A 137 -3.82 10.86 4.24
C GLU A 137 -3.36 10.99 2.79
N SER A 138 -4.02 10.28 1.88
CA SER A 138 -3.70 10.29 0.45
C SER A 138 -3.97 11.64 -0.23
N GLU A 139 -4.73 12.53 0.40
CA GLU A 139 -5.08 13.86 -0.12
C GLU A 139 -3.87 14.78 -0.35
N ARG A 140 -2.72 14.47 0.25
CA ARG A 140 -1.47 15.21 0.01
C ARG A 140 -0.77 14.79 -1.27
N ALA A 141 -1.00 13.57 -1.75
CA ALA A 141 -0.38 13.04 -2.94
C ALA A 141 -0.97 13.67 -4.20
N ARG A 142 -0.15 13.88 -5.22
CA ARG A 142 -0.51 14.54 -6.48
C ARG A 142 0.00 13.73 -7.67
N ILE A 143 -0.66 13.92 -8.82
CA ILE A 143 -0.17 13.39 -10.10
C ILE A 143 1.25 13.91 -10.33
N GLY A 144 2.17 12.98 -10.66
CA GLY A 144 3.59 13.24 -10.83
C GLY A 144 4.45 12.95 -9.61
N ASP A 145 3.86 12.77 -8.42
CA ASP A 145 4.62 12.41 -7.23
C ASP A 145 5.21 11.01 -7.37
N ARG A 146 6.45 10.87 -6.90
CA ARG A 146 7.14 9.57 -6.88
C ARG A 146 6.54 8.67 -5.82
N VAL A 147 6.36 7.41 -6.18
CA VAL A 147 5.83 6.38 -5.28
C VAL A 147 6.66 5.11 -5.32
N VAL A 148 6.60 4.35 -4.25
CA VAL A 148 7.28 3.08 -4.06
C VAL A 148 6.25 2.04 -3.64
N ALA A 149 6.32 0.85 -4.24
CA ALA A 149 5.57 -0.31 -3.78
C ALA A 149 6.53 -1.39 -3.28
N ILE A 150 6.13 -2.10 -2.22
CA ILE A 150 6.86 -3.25 -1.70
C ILE A 150 5.90 -4.42 -1.63
N GLY A 151 6.32 -5.59 -2.13
CA GLY A 151 5.43 -6.76 -2.14
C GLY A 151 6.12 -8.08 -2.49
N HIS A 152 5.29 -9.07 -2.81
CA HIS A 152 5.71 -10.46 -3.04
C HIS A 152 5.20 -10.94 -4.41
N PRO A 153 5.73 -10.41 -5.53
CA PRO A 153 5.24 -10.73 -6.86
C PRO A 153 5.41 -12.22 -7.16
N GLU A 154 4.39 -12.84 -7.78
CA GLU A 154 4.50 -14.19 -8.31
C GLU A 154 5.67 -14.28 -9.29
N GLN A 155 6.48 -15.32 -9.19
CA GLN A 155 7.70 -15.55 -9.99
C GLN A 155 8.79 -14.47 -9.81
N GLY A 156 8.65 -13.61 -8.78
CA GLY A 156 9.64 -12.63 -8.36
C GLY A 156 10.25 -12.94 -7.01
N GLY A 157 11.10 -12.04 -6.53
CA GLY A 157 11.68 -12.11 -5.19
C GLY A 157 10.66 -11.74 -4.11
N LEU A 158 10.87 -12.23 -2.91
CA LEU A 158 10.11 -11.80 -1.73
C LEU A 158 10.56 -10.39 -1.32
N TRP A 159 9.63 -9.58 -0.79
CA TRP A 159 9.88 -8.17 -0.43
C TRP A 159 10.53 -7.36 -1.56
N THR A 160 10.03 -7.56 -2.78
CA THR A 160 10.48 -6.79 -3.96
C THR A 160 10.00 -5.36 -3.87
N LEU A 161 10.92 -4.42 -4.14
CA LEU A 161 10.61 -3.00 -4.30
C LEU A 161 10.46 -2.65 -5.77
N THR A 162 9.43 -1.87 -6.09
CA THR A 162 9.25 -1.23 -7.39
C THR A 162 8.97 0.26 -7.21
N THR A 163 9.35 1.07 -8.18
CA THR A 163 9.16 2.53 -8.17
C THR A 163 8.32 2.99 -9.35
N GLY A 164 7.68 4.12 -9.21
CA GLY A 164 6.90 4.77 -10.27
C GLY A 164 6.45 6.15 -9.84
N VAL A 165 5.42 6.66 -10.53
CA VAL A 165 4.75 7.91 -10.20
C VAL A 165 3.24 7.71 -10.15
N ILE A 166 2.52 8.62 -9.51
CA ILE A 166 1.07 8.73 -9.63
C ILE A 166 0.77 9.29 -11.02
N SER A 167 0.09 8.51 -11.86
CA SER A 167 -0.23 8.90 -13.24
C SER A 167 -1.61 9.54 -13.36
N ALA A 168 -2.57 9.12 -12.51
CA ALA A 168 -3.93 9.65 -12.47
C ALA A 168 -4.60 9.33 -11.14
N GLU A 169 -5.72 10.01 -10.88
CA GLU A 169 -6.65 9.70 -9.82
C GLU A 169 -8.00 9.27 -10.45
N VAL A 170 -8.62 8.23 -9.91
CA VAL A 170 -9.91 7.72 -10.40
C VAL A 170 -10.86 7.56 -9.24
N ASP A 171 -11.98 8.27 -9.31
CA ASP A 171 -13.03 8.19 -8.33
C ASP A 171 -14.03 7.08 -8.69
N ASN A 172 -14.61 6.46 -7.65
CA ASN A 172 -15.62 5.42 -7.78
C ASN A 172 -15.21 4.30 -8.74
N PHE A 173 -13.97 3.84 -8.58
CA PHE A 173 -13.34 2.86 -9.45
C PHE A 173 -14.22 1.62 -9.65
N ASN A 174 -14.40 1.19 -10.91
CA ASN A 174 -15.31 0.13 -11.32
C ASN A 174 -16.78 0.36 -10.91
N GLY A 175 -17.22 1.62 -10.77
CA GLY A 175 -18.58 1.98 -10.38
C GLY A 175 -18.90 1.75 -8.91
N VAL A 176 -17.91 1.46 -8.07
CA VAL A 176 -18.08 1.28 -6.63
C VAL A 176 -17.96 2.64 -5.94
N ASN A 177 -19.07 3.11 -5.36
CA ASN A 177 -19.09 4.38 -4.63
C ASN A 177 -18.11 4.37 -3.44
N GLY A 178 -17.31 5.43 -3.34
CA GLY A 178 -16.28 5.57 -2.30
C GLY A 178 -15.00 4.77 -2.53
N LYS A 179 -14.89 4.03 -3.64
CA LYS A 179 -13.66 3.36 -4.03
C LYS A 179 -12.80 4.29 -4.88
N HIS A 180 -11.93 5.05 -4.24
CA HIS A 180 -11.02 5.96 -4.91
C HIS A 180 -9.64 5.30 -5.09
N VAL A 181 -9.02 5.48 -6.24
CA VAL A 181 -7.71 4.87 -6.52
C VAL A 181 -6.73 5.85 -7.15
N PHE A 182 -5.47 5.62 -6.89
CA PHE A 182 -4.37 6.12 -7.70
C PHE A 182 -4.12 5.14 -8.85
N GLN A 183 -4.00 5.67 -10.08
CA GLN A 183 -3.35 4.98 -11.16
C GLN A 183 -1.85 5.27 -11.09
N THR A 184 -1.04 4.24 -11.22
CA THR A 184 0.43 4.35 -11.20
C THR A 184 1.06 3.44 -12.26
N GLU A 185 2.24 3.79 -12.72
CA GLU A 185 3.08 2.93 -13.56
C GLU A 185 4.03 2.03 -12.75
N THR A 186 3.92 2.07 -11.42
CA THR A 186 4.66 1.17 -10.54
C THR A 186 4.43 -0.28 -10.95
N GLY A 187 5.51 -1.01 -11.20
CA GLY A 187 5.46 -2.38 -11.71
C GLY A 187 4.81 -3.36 -10.74
N LEU A 188 3.49 -3.37 -10.67
CA LEU A 188 2.73 -4.30 -9.84
C LEU A 188 2.45 -5.59 -10.59
N ASN A 189 2.52 -6.72 -9.88
CA ASN A 189 2.20 -8.04 -10.35
C ASN A 189 1.32 -8.78 -9.35
N ARG A 190 0.79 -9.96 -9.74
CA ARG A 190 0.13 -10.86 -8.80
C ARG A 190 1.05 -11.10 -7.60
N GLY A 191 0.48 -11.04 -6.41
CA GLY A 191 1.22 -11.14 -5.16
C GLY A 191 1.58 -9.79 -4.53
N ASN A 192 1.61 -8.68 -5.28
CA ASN A 192 1.76 -7.32 -4.72
C ASN A 192 0.45 -6.78 -4.12
N SER A 193 -0.69 -7.38 -4.46
CA SER A 193 -2.02 -7.02 -3.93
C SER A 193 -2.04 -7.02 -2.41
N GLY A 194 -2.57 -5.97 -1.81
CA GLY A 194 -2.62 -5.74 -0.35
C GLY A 194 -1.39 -5.08 0.23
N GLY A 195 -0.31 -4.96 -0.54
CA GLY A 195 0.90 -4.26 -0.14
C GLY A 195 0.75 -2.73 -0.19
N PRO A 196 1.69 -1.99 0.43
CA PRO A 196 1.64 -0.55 0.48
C PRO A 196 2.03 0.10 -0.84
N LEU A 197 1.35 1.20 -1.18
CA LEU A 197 1.88 2.28 -2.01
C LEU A 197 2.39 3.37 -1.08
N LEU A 198 3.67 3.68 -1.15
CA LEU A 198 4.37 4.60 -0.27
C LEU A 198 4.72 5.89 -1.00
N ASP A 199 4.61 7.02 -0.31
CA ASP A 199 5.05 8.33 -0.80
C ASP A 199 6.57 8.53 -0.66
N GLY A 200 7.06 9.71 -1.07
CA GLY A 200 8.47 10.09 -0.97
C GLY A 200 9.01 10.22 0.46
N GLU A 201 8.16 10.20 1.47
CA GLU A 201 8.53 10.19 2.89
C GLU A 201 8.43 8.79 3.53
N GLY A 202 8.07 7.76 2.74
CA GLY A 202 7.92 6.39 3.19
C GLY A 202 6.61 6.11 3.92
N ARG A 203 5.61 6.98 3.82
CA ARG A 203 4.28 6.82 4.41
C ARG A 203 3.35 6.13 3.42
N MET A 204 2.49 5.28 3.91
CA MET A 204 1.51 4.56 3.10
C MET A 204 0.36 5.48 2.73
N ILE A 205 0.19 5.73 1.43
CA ILE A 205 -0.88 6.54 0.84
C ILE A 205 -1.92 5.68 0.11
N GLY A 206 -1.71 4.39 0.01
CA GLY A 206 -2.66 3.49 -0.63
C GLY A 206 -2.31 2.02 -0.49
N VAL A 207 -3.26 1.18 -0.89
CA VAL A 207 -3.17 -0.29 -0.92
C VAL A 207 -3.18 -0.75 -2.37
N ASN A 208 -2.12 -1.40 -2.82
CA ASN A 208 -2.03 -1.96 -4.18
C ASN A 208 -3.11 -3.01 -4.37
N THR A 209 -3.93 -2.92 -5.44
CA THR A 209 -5.10 -3.80 -5.57
C THR A 209 -5.27 -4.44 -6.93
N ALA A 210 -5.15 -3.71 -8.02
CA ALA A 210 -5.47 -4.19 -9.34
C ALA A 210 -4.41 -3.81 -10.37
N ILE A 211 -4.36 -4.58 -11.42
CA ILE A 211 -3.55 -4.32 -12.61
C ILE A 211 -4.43 -4.49 -13.84
N ALA A 212 -4.43 -3.52 -14.73
CA ALA A 212 -5.01 -3.69 -16.05
C ALA A 212 -4.06 -4.57 -16.88
N ARG A 213 -4.51 -5.77 -17.26
CA ARG A 213 -3.66 -6.73 -17.97
C ARG A 213 -3.98 -6.87 -19.43
N VAL A 214 -5.25 -6.69 -19.80
CA VAL A 214 -5.74 -6.93 -21.15
C VAL A 214 -6.72 -5.83 -21.53
N ALA A 215 -6.51 -5.21 -22.67
CA ALA A 215 -7.43 -4.25 -23.25
C ALA A 215 -8.66 -4.97 -23.85
N SER A 216 -9.67 -4.21 -24.24
CA SER A 216 -10.91 -4.75 -24.84
C SER A 216 -10.67 -5.50 -26.16
N ASP A 217 -9.56 -5.25 -26.83
CA ASP A 217 -9.12 -5.94 -28.05
C ASP A 217 -8.25 -7.19 -27.76
N GLY A 218 -8.04 -7.54 -26.49
CA GLY A 218 -7.25 -8.70 -26.07
C GLY A 218 -5.75 -8.46 -26.00
N LEU A 219 -5.25 -7.26 -26.30
CA LEU A 219 -3.83 -6.95 -26.22
C LEU A 219 -3.39 -6.72 -24.77
N PRO A 220 -2.14 -7.10 -24.40
CA PRO A 220 -1.61 -6.86 -23.08
C PRO A 220 -1.52 -5.34 -22.80
N ILE A 221 -2.02 -4.94 -21.63
CA ILE A 221 -1.77 -3.62 -21.07
C ILE A 221 -0.56 -3.72 -20.15
N THR A 222 0.43 -2.87 -20.40
CA THR A 222 1.61 -2.73 -19.55
C THR A 222 1.56 -1.39 -18.82
N SER A 223 2.14 -1.35 -17.62
CA SER A 223 2.36 -0.10 -16.87
C SER A 223 1.09 0.62 -16.41
N ILE A 224 -0.05 -0.07 -16.27
CA ILE A 224 -1.24 0.46 -15.61
C ILE A 224 -1.54 -0.38 -14.38
N SER A 225 -1.37 0.22 -13.22
CA SER A 225 -1.63 -0.39 -11.92
C SER A 225 -2.50 0.54 -11.09
N PHE A 226 -3.25 -0.01 -10.15
CA PHE A 226 -4.14 0.75 -9.29
C PHE A 226 -3.86 0.45 -7.83
N SER A 227 -3.96 1.51 -7.00
CA SER A 227 -3.85 1.41 -5.55
C SER A 227 -5.02 2.15 -4.91
N LEU A 228 -5.73 1.50 -3.99
CA LEU A 228 -6.80 2.11 -3.21
C LEU A 228 -6.22 3.24 -2.37
N LYS A 229 -6.84 4.40 -2.40
CA LYS A 229 -6.42 5.56 -1.59
C LYS A 229 -6.67 5.29 -0.10
N SER A 230 -5.83 5.84 0.76
CA SER A 230 -5.92 5.70 2.22
C SER A 230 -6.93 6.63 2.88
N SER A 231 -7.57 7.50 2.14
CA SER A 231 -8.60 8.46 2.59
C SER A 231 -9.90 8.27 1.85
#